data_638f77382997b175b494adcedda13e44
#
_entry.id   638f77382997b175b494adcedda13e44
#
_cell.length_a   1.000
_cell.length_b   1.000
_cell.length_c   1.000
_cell.angle_alpha   90.00
_cell.angle_beta   90.00
_cell.angle_gamma   90.00
#
_symmetry.space_group_name_H-M   'P 1'
#
loop_
_entity.id
_entity.type
_entity.pdbx_description
1 polymer ?
#
loop_
_entity_poly.entity_id
_entity_poly.type
_entity_poly.pdbx_seq_one_letter_code
_entity_poly.pdbx_strand_id
1 'polypeptide(L)'
;MNAQYPSLAVDCVVFDPDGRLLLIRRKHPPFRGQYALPGGYVEYGETAEHAAARELAEETGLVAADVSLIGVYSDPHRDPRGHVVSIAYRIAVTGHDPRAGDDAADAAFIADWEDLDLAFDHRNIVDDAVRKDKAPRRGG
;
A
#
# COMPACT_ATOMS: atom_id res chain seq x y z
N MET A 1 0.65 -26.88 -20.05
CA MET A 1 -0.50 -26.70 -19.16
C MET A 1 -0.24 -25.50 -18.26
N ASN A 2 -1.04 -24.49 -18.39
CA ASN A 2 -0.86 -23.28 -17.60
C ASN A 2 -1.65 -23.38 -16.30
N ALA A 3 -0.95 -23.65 -15.22
CA ALA A 3 -1.55 -23.53 -13.90
C ALA A 3 -1.80 -22.05 -13.62
N GLN A 4 -3.01 -21.71 -13.18
CA GLN A 4 -3.32 -20.35 -12.74
C GLN A 4 -3.11 -20.24 -11.25
N TYR A 5 -2.32 -19.26 -10.86
CA TYR A 5 -2.06 -18.94 -9.47
C TYR A 5 -2.43 -17.48 -9.21
N PRO A 6 -2.98 -17.16 -8.04
CA PRO A 6 -3.08 -15.75 -7.66
C PRO A 6 -1.69 -15.13 -7.60
N SER A 7 -1.57 -13.89 -8.06
CA SER A 7 -0.37 -13.11 -7.83
C SER A 7 -0.36 -12.61 -6.38
N LEU A 8 0.83 -12.52 -5.79
CA LEU A 8 0.99 -12.05 -4.43
C LEU A 8 1.58 -10.64 -4.44
N ALA A 9 0.86 -9.69 -3.84
CA ALA A 9 1.24 -8.31 -3.76
C ALA A 9 1.27 -7.81 -2.32
N VAL A 10 1.83 -6.64 -2.12
CA VAL A 10 1.81 -5.91 -0.85
C VAL A 10 1.31 -4.49 -1.10
N ASP A 11 0.65 -3.92 -0.09
CA ASP A 11 0.24 -2.52 -0.07
C ASP A 11 0.67 -1.89 1.25
N CYS A 12 1.09 -0.63 1.19
CA CYS A 12 1.65 0.08 2.34
C CYS A 12 0.76 1.24 2.75
N VAL A 13 0.36 1.26 4.03
CA VAL A 13 -0.36 2.39 4.63
C VAL A 13 0.61 3.15 5.53
N VAL A 14 0.89 4.38 5.17
CA VAL A 14 1.83 5.25 5.89
C VAL A 14 1.15 6.58 6.17
N PHE A 15 0.99 6.91 7.45
CA PHE A 15 0.53 8.22 7.87
C PHE A 15 1.70 9.02 8.43
N ASP A 16 1.70 10.33 8.18
CA ASP A 16 2.63 11.22 8.87
C ASP A 16 2.07 11.64 10.25
N PRO A 17 2.85 12.40 11.04
CA PRO A 17 2.38 12.82 12.37
C PRO A 17 1.11 13.69 12.34
N ASP A 18 0.81 14.33 11.22
CA ASP A 18 -0.37 15.18 11.06
C ASP A 18 -1.59 14.41 10.50
N GLY A 19 -1.46 13.10 10.33
CA GLY A 19 -2.55 12.25 9.82
C GLY A 19 -2.71 12.29 8.31
N ARG A 20 -1.74 12.84 7.58
CA ARG A 20 -1.74 12.81 6.11
C ARG A 20 -1.31 11.43 5.62
N LEU A 21 -1.99 10.93 4.61
CA LEU A 21 -1.75 9.61 4.04
C LEU A 21 -0.79 9.69 2.86
N LEU A 22 0.21 8.81 2.87
CA LEU A 22 1.12 8.67 1.73
C LEU A 22 0.41 7.99 0.58
N LEU A 23 0.33 8.66 -0.55
CA LEU A 23 -0.26 8.14 -1.77
C LEU A 23 0.68 8.36 -2.94
N ILE A 24 0.62 7.44 -3.89
CA ILE A 24 1.23 7.61 -5.20
C ILE A 24 0.12 7.88 -6.22
N ARG A 25 0.47 8.52 -7.34
CA ARG A 25 -0.42 8.63 -8.48
C ARG A 25 0.00 7.59 -9.51
N ARG A 26 -0.96 6.77 -9.95
CA ARG A 26 -0.68 5.71 -10.91
C ARG A 26 -0.31 6.28 -12.28
N LYS A 27 0.78 5.79 -12.84
CA LYS A 27 1.31 6.20 -14.14
C LYS A 27 0.74 5.35 -15.28
N HIS A 28 0.34 4.11 -14.98
CA HIS A 28 -0.10 3.11 -15.96
C HIS A 28 -1.49 2.58 -15.64
N PRO A 29 -2.26 2.09 -16.67
CA PRO A 29 -3.51 1.40 -16.41
C PRO A 29 -3.27 0.07 -15.67
N PRO A 30 -4.26 -0.45 -14.91
CA PRO A 30 -5.58 0.14 -14.66
C PRO A 30 -5.51 1.33 -13.69
N PHE A 31 -6.57 2.15 -13.67
CA PHE A 31 -6.69 3.31 -12.79
C PHE A 31 -5.61 4.37 -13.01
N ARG A 32 -5.18 4.56 -14.25
CA ARG A 32 -4.19 5.57 -14.60
C ARG A 32 -4.61 6.96 -14.12
N GLY A 33 -3.70 7.67 -13.46
CA GLY A 33 -3.95 9.00 -12.93
C GLY A 33 -4.65 9.04 -11.58
N GLN A 34 -5.14 7.90 -11.08
CA GLN A 34 -5.75 7.83 -9.75
C GLN A 34 -4.69 7.63 -8.67
N TYR A 35 -5.04 8.07 -7.47
CA TYR A 35 -4.21 7.83 -6.29
C TYR A 35 -4.34 6.40 -5.81
N ALA A 36 -3.25 5.86 -5.30
CA ALA A 36 -3.16 4.51 -4.78
C ALA A 36 -2.16 4.45 -3.62
N LEU A 37 -2.27 3.41 -2.82
CA LEU A 37 -1.24 3.08 -1.84
C LEU A 37 0.03 2.65 -2.57
N PRO A 38 1.22 2.97 -2.02
CA PRO A 38 2.45 2.35 -2.51
C PRO A 38 2.37 0.83 -2.34
N GLY A 39 2.87 0.09 -3.32
CA GLY A 39 2.87 -1.36 -3.26
C GLY A 39 3.33 -1.98 -4.57
N GLY A 40 3.34 -3.29 -4.60
CA GLY A 40 3.75 -4.05 -5.76
C GLY A 40 3.83 -5.53 -5.46
N TYR A 41 4.42 -6.28 -6.38
CA TYR A 41 4.47 -7.72 -6.26
C TYR A 41 5.61 -8.20 -5.38
N VAL A 42 5.33 -9.27 -4.63
CA VAL A 42 6.36 -10.00 -3.88
C VAL A 42 7.21 -10.79 -4.87
N GLU A 43 8.52 -10.68 -4.75
CA GLU A 43 9.46 -11.43 -5.57
C GLU A 43 9.72 -12.81 -4.98
N TYR A 44 10.01 -13.77 -5.84
CA TYR A 44 10.35 -15.10 -5.39
C TYR A 44 11.53 -15.06 -4.41
N GLY A 45 11.38 -15.74 -3.28
CA GLY A 45 12.40 -15.78 -2.24
C GLY A 45 12.39 -14.60 -1.28
N GLU A 46 11.46 -13.66 -1.45
CA GLU A 46 11.32 -12.45 -0.64
C GLU A 46 10.17 -12.62 0.38
N THR A 47 10.36 -12.19 1.62
CA THR A 47 9.24 -12.12 2.56
C THR A 47 8.30 -10.98 2.16
N ALA A 48 7.04 -11.08 2.57
CA ALA A 48 6.07 -10.01 2.29
C ALA A 48 6.47 -8.69 2.97
N GLU A 49 7.00 -8.74 4.19
CA GLU A 49 7.48 -7.54 4.90
C GLU A 49 8.63 -6.87 4.16
N HIS A 50 9.57 -7.67 3.65
CA HIS A 50 10.67 -7.14 2.84
C HIS A 50 10.16 -6.51 1.55
N ALA A 51 9.21 -7.17 0.88
CA ALA A 51 8.59 -6.64 -0.33
C ALA A 51 7.93 -5.27 -0.07
N ALA A 52 7.21 -5.13 1.05
CA ALA A 52 6.56 -3.88 1.42
C ALA A 52 7.59 -2.76 1.62
N ALA A 53 8.65 -3.02 2.37
CA ALA A 53 9.72 -2.03 2.60
C ALA A 53 10.44 -1.66 1.29
N ARG A 54 10.70 -2.65 0.44
CA ARG A 54 11.36 -2.45 -0.85
C ARG A 54 10.50 -1.61 -1.80
N GLU A 55 9.22 -1.97 -1.96
CA GLU A 55 8.30 -1.24 -2.83
C GLU A 55 8.11 0.20 -2.34
N LEU A 56 7.98 0.40 -1.03
CA LEU A 56 7.90 1.73 -0.45
C LEU A 56 9.12 2.57 -0.81
N ALA A 57 10.32 2.02 -0.65
CA ALA A 57 11.57 2.72 -0.98
C ALA A 57 11.67 3.01 -2.48
N GLU A 58 11.32 2.05 -3.33
CA GLU A 58 11.37 2.21 -4.78
C GLU A 58 10.40 3.29 -5.28
N GLU A 59 9.18 3.34 -4.72
CA GLU A 59 8.14 4.24 -5.21
C GLU A 59 8.18 5.63 -4.57
N THR A 60 8.69 5.74 -3.35
CA THR A 60 8.61 7.00 -2.57
C THR A 60 9.95 7.49 -2.02
N GLY A 61 10.97 6.66 -2.03
CA GLY A 61 12.25 6.97 -1.41
C GLY A 61 12.27 6.92 0.10
N LEU A 62 11.15 6.59 0.74
CA LEU A 62 11.06 6.52 2.21
C LEU A 62 11.57 5.18 2.72
N VAL A 63 12.14 5.21 3.93
CA VAL A 63 12.70 4.02 4.59
C VAL A 63 11.77 3.55 5.69
N ALA A 64 11.37 2.27 5.64
CA ALA A 64 10.54 1.66 6.65
C ALA A 64 11.31 1.51 7.96
N ALA A 65 10.74 2.01 9.06
CA ALA A 65 11.29 1.86 10.41
C ALA A 65 10.55 0.76 11.19
N ASP A 66 9.25 0.59 10.94
CA ASP A 66 8.44 -0.44 11.56
C ASP A 66 7.36 -0.91 10.58
N VAL A 67 7.06 -2.21 10.59
CA VAL A 67 6.10 -2.82 9.67
C VAL A 67 5.17 -3.71 10.47
N SER A 68 3.86 -3.43 10.42
CA SER A 68 2.86 -4.24 11.12
C SER A 68 1.69 -4.60 10.20
N LEU A 69 1.21 -5.83 10.33
CA LEU A 69 0.16 -6.37 9.46
C LEU A 69 -1.18 -5.68 9.69
N ILE A 70 -1.81 -5.22 8.62
CA ILE A 70 -3.21 -4.78 8.63
C ILE A 70 -4.12 -5.97 8.33
N GLY A 71 -3.90 -6.65 7.23
CA GLY A 71 -4.72 -7.78 6.81
C GLY A 71 -4.34 -8.29 5.42
N VAL A 72 -5.11 -9.29 4.99
CA VAL A 72 -4.97 -9.92 3.67
C VAL A 72 -6.24 -9.65 2.87
N TYR A 73 -6.07 -9.22 1.64
CA TYR A 73 -7.17 -8.84 0.73
C TYR A 73 -7.12 -9.77 -0.48
N SER A 74 -8.07 -10.68 -0.55
CA SER A 74 -8.00 -11.82 -1.48
C SER A 74 -9.20 -11.98 -2.40
N ASP A 75 -10.10 -10.98 -2.48
CA ASP A 75 -11.23 -11.06 -3.40
C ASP A 75 -10.70 -11.22 -4.83
N PRO A 76 -11.16 -12.25 -5.58
CA PRO A 76 -10.68 -12.47 -6.94
C PRO A 76 -10.95 -11.31 -7.91
N HIS A 77 -11.89 -10.45 -7.59
CA HIS A 77 -12.30 -9.32 -8.44
C HIS A 77 -11.76 -7.97 -7.99
N ARG A 78 -10.89 -7.94 -6.96
CA ARG A 78 -10.34 -6.69 -6.45
C ARG A 78 -9.43 -5.96 -7.45
N ASP A 79 -8.85 -6.70 -8.39
CA ASP A 79 -7.98 -6.17 -9.45
C ASP A 79 -8.52 -6.63 -10.81
N PRO A 80 -8.81 -5.70 -11.73
CA PRO A 80 -9.37 -6.08 -13.04
C PRO A 80 -8.42 -6.89 -13.91
N ARG A 81 -7.13 -6.90 -13.63
CA ARG A 81 -6.13 -7.67 -14.41
C ARG A 81 -6.18 -9.16 -14.12
N GLY A 82 -6.67 -9.56 -12.95
CA GLY A 82 -6.72 -10.97 -12.53
C GLY A 82 -6.78 -11.11 -11.02
N HIS A 83 -6.60 -12.33 -10.53
CA HIS A 83 -6.66 -12.62 -9.11
C HIS A 83 -5.34 -12.21 -8.45
N VAL A 84 -5.35 -11.13 -7.70
CA VAL A 84 -4.20 -10.62 -6.94
C VAL A 84 -4.56 -10.62 -5.47
N VAL A 85 -3.77 -11.32 -4.66
CA VAL A 85 -3.88 -11.30 -3.20
C VAL A 85 -2.90 -10.26 -2.67
N SER A 86 -3.39 -9.27 -1.92
CA SER A 86 -2.53 -8.27 -1.30
C SER A 86 -2.44 -8.50 0.20
N ILE A 87 -1.20 -8.44 0.70
CA ILE A 87 -0.91 -8.37 2.13
C ILE A 87 -0.61 -6.91 2.44
N ALA A 88 -1.45 -6.29 3.28
CA ALA A 88 -1.33 -4.87 3.57
C ALA A 88 -0.67 -4.64 4.93
N TYR A 89 0.24 -3.67 4.97
CA TYR A 89 1.02 -3.34 6.14
C TYR A 89 0.87 -1.87 6.50
N ARG A 90 0.80 -1.62 7.81
CA ARG A 90 0.96 -0.30 8.39
C ARG A 90 2.45 -0.08 8.60
N ILE A 91 3.00 0.97 8.03
CA ILE A 91 4.44 1.22 8.06
C ILE A 91 4.72 2.60 8.66
N ALA A 92 5.59 2.62 9.67
CA ALA A 92 6.20 3.84 10.15
C ALA A 92 7.50 4.08 9.38
N VAL A 93 7.75 5.32 9.00
CA VAL A 93 8.91 5.67 8.16
C VAL A 93 9.80 6.68 8.87
N THR A 94 11.05 6.72 8.43
CA THR A 94 11.97 7.82 8.75
C THR A 94 11.96 8.81 7.58
N GLY A 95 11.87 10.10 7.89
CA GLY A 95 11.81 11.14 6.88
C GLY A 95 10.39 11.49 6.46
N HIS A 96 10.23 12.61 5.77
CA HIS A 96 8.94 13.20 5.44
C HIS A 96 8.84 13.70 4.00
N ASP A 97 9.87 13.49 3.19
CA ASP A 97 9.97 14.01 1.83
C ASP A 97 9.91 12.88 0.81
N PRO A 98 8.70 12.37 0.49
CA PRO A 98 8.59 11.32 -0.52
C PRO A 98 8.91 11.87 -1.90
N ARG A 99 9.53 11.03 -2.74
CA ARG A 99 9.81 11.33 -4.14
C ARG A 99 9.35 10.18 -5.00
N ALA A 100 8.60 10.49 -6.06
CA ALA A 100 8.12 9.47 -6.98
C ALA A 100 9.28 8.71 -7.61
N GLY A 101 9.20 7.39 -7.59
CA GLY A 101 10.08 6.51 -8.37
C GLY A 101 9.61 6.43 -9.83
N ASP A 102 10.26 5.57 -10.63
CA ASP A 102 10.05 5.50 -12.08
C ASP A 102 8.63 5.09 -12.47
N ASP A 103 7.95 4.28 -11.63
CA ASP A 103 6.63 3.72 -11.94
C ASP A 103 5.48 4.56 -11.41
N ALA A 104 5.76 5.66 -10.71
CA ALA A 104 4.74 6.56 -10.19
C ALA A 104 4.87 7.95 -10.82
N ALA A 105 3.74 8.59 -11.12
CA ALA A 105 3.74 9.95 -11.63
C ALA A 105 3.95 10.98 -10.51
N ASP A 106 3.62 10.62 -9.27
CA ASP A 106 3.75 11.50 -8.11
C ASP A 106 3.73 10.65 -6.83
N ALA A 107 4.31 11.19 -5.75
CA ALA A 107 4.25 10.60 -4.41
C ALA A 107 4.21 11.73 -3.39
N ALA A 108 3.21 11.71 -2.50
CA ALA A 108 3.02 12.77 -1.52
C ALA A 108 2.19 12.31 -0.33
N PHE A 109 2.38 12.96 0.82
CA PHE A 109 1.44 12.88 1.94
C PHE A 109 0.27 13.84 1.68
N ILE A 110 -0.95 13.32 1.70
CA ILE A 110 -2.15 14.05 1.31
C ILE A 110 -3.10 14.19 2.52
N ALA A 111 -3.46 15.43 2.84
CA ALA A 111 -4.29 15.75 4.00
C ALA A 111 -5.76 15.36 3.79
N ASP A 112 -6.30 15.60 2.60
CA ASP A 112 -7.70 15.35 2.26
C ASP A 112 -7.94 14.00 1.60
N TRP A 113 -7.17 13.00 2.00
CA TRP A 113 -7.23 11.66 1.43
C TRP A 113 -8.62 11.01 1.57
N GLU A 114 -9.38 11.39 2.58
CA GLU A 114 -10.73 10.85 2.81
C GLU A 114 -11.70 11.23 1.69
N ASP A 115 -11.44 12.33 1.00
CA ASP A 115 -12.27 12.85 -0.10
C ASP A 115 -11.87 12.29 -1.47
N LEU A 116 -10.79 11.51 -1.54
CA LEU A 116 -10.27 11.00 -2.80
C LEU A 116 -10.80 9.61 -3.13
N ASP A 117 -11.00 9.36 -4.42
CA ASP A 117 -11.21 8.02 -4.93
C ASP A 117 -9.86 7.32 -5.08
N LEU A 118 -9.65 6.27 -4.32
CA LEU A 118 -8.45 5.46 -4.41
C LEU A 118 -8.64 4.31 -5.39
N ALA A 119 -7.56 3.94 -6.09
CA ALA A 119 -7.56 2.82 -7.01
C ALA A 119 -7.85 1.49 -6.29
N PHE A 120 -8.35 0.51 -7.03
CA PHE A 120 -8.63 -0.83 -6.51
C PHE A 120 -9.56 -0.77 -5.29
N ASP A 121 -9.28 -1.61 -4.28
CA ASP A 121 -9.95 -1.63 -2.98
C ASP A 121 -9.13 -0.91 -1.89
N HIS A 122 -8.24 0.00 -2.29
CA HIS A 122 -7.31 0.64 -1.36
C HIS A 122 -8.02 1.43 -0.26
N ARG A 123 -9.22 1.98 -0.55
CA ARG A 123 -10.04 2.62 0.48
C ARG A 123 -10.36 1.66 1.63
N ASN A 124 -10.70 0.41 1.33
CA ASN A 124 -11.01 -0.59 2.35
C ASN A 124 -9.77 -0.88 3.22
N ILE A 125 -8.61 -0.95 2.59
CA ILE A 125 -7.34 -1.17 3.31
C ILE A 125 -7.06 -0.03 4.28
N VAL A 126 -7.20 1.21 3.83
CA VAL A 126 -6.96 2.39 4.67
C VAL A 126 -7.97 2.46 5.82
N ASP A 127 -9.24 2.21 5.55
CA ASP A 127 -10.28 2.20 6.58
C ASP A 127 -10.00 1.13 7.64
N ASP A 128 -9.54 -0.04 7.25
CA ASP A 128 -9.15 -1.10 8.18
C ASP A 128 -7.92 -0.69 9.02
N ALA A 129 -6.95 -0.03 8.41
CA ALA A 129 -5.78 0.48 9.14
C ALA A 129 -6.18 1.50 10.20
N VAL A 130 -7.06 2.43 9.86
CA VAL A 130 -7.56 3.45 10.80
C VAL A 130 -8.33 2.80 11.95
N ARG A 131 -9.17 1.81 11.65
CA ARG A 131 -9.92 1.07 12.67
C ARG A 131 -9.00 0.33 13.62
N LYS A 132 -7.95 -0.31 13.13
CA LYS A 132 -6.95 -0.99 13.95
C LYS A 132 -6.23 -0.03 14.89
N ASP A 133 -5.87 1.16 14.40
CA ASP A 133 -5.21 2.18 15.22
C ASP A 133 -6.10 2.67 16.37
N LYS A 134 -7.42 2.66 16.18
CA LYS A 134 -8.40 3.09 17.18
C LYS A 134 -8.86 1.97 18.10
N ALA A 135 -8.57 0.72 17.77
CA ALA A 135 -8.99 -0.41 18.60
C ALA A 135 -8.27 -0.38 19.95
N PRO A 136 -8.98 -0.66 21.07
CA PRO A 136 -8.31 -0.76 22.35
C PRO A 136 -7.24 -1.84 22.29
N ARG A 137 -6.04 -1.52 22.75
CA ARG A 137 -5.01 -2.54 22.90
C ARG A 137 -5.49 -3.52 23.95
N ARG A 138 -5.50 -4.80 23.60
CA ARG A 138 -5.69 -5.83 24.61
C ARG A 138 -4.51 -5.70 25.58
N GLY A 139 -4.84 -5.31 26.80
CA GLY A 139 -3.88 -5.10 27.83
C GLY A 139 -3.10 -6.39 28.11
N GLY A 140 -1.87 -6.27 28.36
CA GLY A 140 -0.99 -7.39 28.72
C GLY A 140 0.18 -6.80 29.39
#